data_7f9969388a09ccb9e3bc9c6b09c346d1
#
_entry.id   7f9969388a09ccb9e3bc9c6b09c346d1
#
_cell.length_a   1.000
_cell.length_b   1.000
_cell.length_c   1.000
_cell.angle_alpha   90.00
_cell.angle_beta   90.00
_cell.angle_gamma   90.00
#
_symmetry.space_group_name_H-M   'P 1'
#
loop_
_entity.id
_entity.type
_entity.pdbx_description
1 polymer ?
#
loop_
_entity_poly.entity_id
_entity_poly.type
_entity_poly.pdbx_seq_one_letter_code
_entity_poly.pdbx_strand_id
1 'polypeptide(L)'
;MGNCSSSLAVRQRNLSSPLLYRSIPGHRGQIHGSSGKPPSQTWRTFLNNHAKQLVSTDFFVVPTVTFRVLYVFVVLAHERRCLLHFNVTSHPSSEWAAQQMVEALPWGNVPRYLLRDRDAIYGESFRTRVRGMGIREVLTAPQSPWQNPYAERLIGSIRRECLDHVIVFNESSLRRLLNLYFTYYLRSRTHLALGKDPPVSRPVQPPELGAVVELPEVGGLHHRYERRAA
;
A
#
# COMPACT_ATOMS: atom_id res chain seq x y z
N MET A 1 14.12 10.39 11.52
CA MET A 1 13.26 10.86 10.40
C MET A 1 13.51 9.92 9.23
N GLY A 2 12.62 8.95 9.02
CA GLY A 2 12.76 7.96 7.93
C GLY A 2 12.38 8.59 6.61
N ASN A 3 13.27 8.59 5.65
CA ASN A 3 12.99 9.03 4.28
C ASN A 3 11.98 8.08 3.63
N CYS A 4 10.83 8.60 3.26
CA CYS A 4 9.81 7.94 2.49
C CYS A 4 10.02 8.24 0.99
N SER A 5 10.79 7.42 0.28
CA SER A 5 11.04 7.55 -1.16
C SER A 5 11.23 6.21 -1.86
N SER A 6 10.35 5.98 -2.73
CA SER A 6 10.21 5.33 -4.06
C SER A 6 10.44 3.86 -4.34
N SER A 7 9.47 3.24 -4.97
CA SER A 7 9.31 2.31 -6.11
C SER A 7 8.13 1.33 -6.07
N LEU A 8 7.45 0.96 -7.14
CA LEU A 8 6.17 0.21 -7.22
C LEU A 8 5.99 -0.93 -8.25
N ALA A 9 5.22 -2.02 -8.04
CA ALA A 9 4.69 -3.03 -9.01
C ALA A 9 3.35 -3.78 -8.70
N VAL A 10 2.53 -4.36 -9.59
CA VAL A 10 1.10 -4.71 -9.50
C VAL A 10 0.51 -5.99 -10.04
N ARG A 11 -0.75 -6.35 -9.59
CA ARG A 11 -1.67 -7.34 -10.17
C ARG A 11 -3.13 -6.87 -10.27
N GLN A 12 -3.81 -7.14 -11.41
CA GLN A 12 -5.27 -7.06 -11.56
C GLN A 12 -5.94 -8.40 -11.24
N ARG A 13 -7.07 -8.32 -10.52
CA ARG A 13 -8.09 -9.40 -10.50
C ARG A 13 -9.33 -8.92 -11.23
N ASN A 14 -9.80 -9.71 -12.20
CA ASN A 14 -11.10 -9.50 -12.82
C ASN A 14 -12.20 -9.78 -11.78
N LEU A 15 -13.01 -8.78 -11.50
CA LEU A 15 -14.24 -8.91 -10.73
C LEU A 15 -15.41 -8.98 -11.71
N SER A 16 -15.84 -10.20 -12.03
CA SER A 16 -17.13 -10.45 -12.65
C SER A 16 -17.66 -11.79 -12.19
N SER A 17 -18.56 -11.79 -11.22
CA SER A 17 -19.74 -12.66 -11.12
C SER A 17 -20.53 -12.38 -9.84
N PRO A 18 -21.86 -12.31 -9.90
CA PRO A 18 -22.71 -12.09 -8.73
C PRO A 18 -22.87 -13.40 -7.95
N LEU A 19 -22.60 -13.36 -6.66
CA LEU A 19 -22.80 -14.48 -5.74
C LEU A 19 -24.27 -14.61 -5.36
N LEU A 20 -24.87 -15.72 -5.77
CA LEU A 20 -26.12 -16.24 -5.24
C LEU A 20 -25.93 -16.68 -3.78
N TYR A 21 -26.63 -16.03 -2.88
CA TYR A 21 -26.72 -16.38 -1.47
C TYR A 21 -27.56 -17.64 -1.31
N ARG A 22 -26.95 -18.77 -0.95
CA ARG A 22 -27.65 -20.00 -0.55
C ARG A 22 -27.55 -20.18 0.95
N SER A 23 -28.69 -20.07 1.62
CA SER A 23 -28.84 -20.35 3.05
C SER A 23 -28.67 -21.85 3.32
N ILE A 24 -27.90 -22.20 4.33
CA ILE A 24 -27.76 -23.57 4.85
C ILE A 24 -28.42 -23.63 6.23
N PRO A 25 -29.25 -24.68 6.52
CA PRO A 25 -29.95 -24.79 7.79
C PRO A 25 -29.02 -25.18 8.95
N GLY A 26 -29.38 -24.69 10.13
CA GLY A 26 -28.61 -24.86 11.35
C GLY A 26 -28.53 -26.29 11.86
N HIS A 27 -27.36 -26.68 12.32
CA HIS A 27 -27.15 -27.85 13.18
C HIS A 27 -26.83 -27.36 14.60
N ARG A 28 -27.70 -27.71 15.53
CA ARG A 28 -27.44 -27.60 16.98
C ARG A 28 -26.41 -28.67 17.37
N GLY A 29 -25.17 -28.27 17.57
CA GLY A 29 -24.08 -29.09 18.11
C GLY A 29 -23.85 -28.77 19.59
N GLN A 30 -23.71 -29.79 20.41
CA GLN A 30 -23.53 -29.78 21.85
C GLN A 30 -22.28 -28.99 22.29
N ILE A 31 -22.43 -28.28 23.39
CA ILE A 31 -21.37 -27.54 24.07
C ILE A 31 -20.49 -28.54 24.83
N HIS A 32 -19.32 -28.90 24.26
CA HIS A 32 -18.25 -29.52 25.04
C HIS A 32 -17.34 -28.40 25.57
N GLY A 33 -17.21 -28.31 26.89
CA GLY A 33 -16.31 -27.38 27.56
C GLY A 33 -14.86 -27.63 27.16
N SER A 34 -14.28 -26.72 26.37
CA SER A 34 -12.85 -26.71 26.08
C SER A 34 -12.13 -25.78 27.07
N SER A 35 -11.07 -26.31 27.67
CA SER A 35 -10.10 -25.61 28.52
C SER A 35 -9.66 -24.28 27.88
N GLY A 36 -9.85 -23.18 28.62
CA GLY A 36 -9.72 -21.82 28.11
C GLY A 36 -8.33 -21.42 27.67
N LYS A 37 -8.02 -21.59 26.39
CA LYS A 37 -7.03 -20.74 25.76
C LYS A 37 -7.63 -19.33 25.68
N PRO A 38 -6.88 -18.27 26.06
CA PRO A 38 -7.38 -16.91 25.90
C PRO A 38 -7.81 -16.68 24.45
N PRO A 39 -8.93 -15.95 24.24
CA PRO A 39 -9.43 -15.73 22.89
C PRO A 39 -8.33 -15.14 22.02
N SER A 40 -8.10 -15.72 20.83
CA SER A 40 -7.09 -15.25 19.88
C SER A 40 -7.40 -13.81 19.49
N GLN A 41 -6.36 -12.97 19.43
CA GLN A 41 -6.46 -11.58 19.00
C GLN A 41 -7.20 -11.47 17.67
N THR A 42 -8.21 -10.59 17.55
CA THR A 42 -8.88 -10.36 16.28
C THR A 42 -7.90 -9.73 15.27
N TRP A 43 -8.13 -9.94 13.97
CA TRP A 43 -7.31 -9.34 12.92
C TRP A 43 -7.19 -7.81 13.04
N ARG A 44 -8.31 -7.14 13.31
CA ARG A 44 -8.34 -5.68 13.53
C ARG A 44 -7.49 -5.26 14.72
N THR A 45 -7.59 -6.00 15.82
CA THR A 45 -6.78 -5.75 17.03
C THR A 45 -5.30 -5.96 16.74
N PHE A 46 -4.94 -7.02 16.00
CA PHE A 46 -3.56 -7.26 15.55
C PHE A 46 -3.01 -6.08 14.76
N LEU A 47 -3.72 -5.62 13.73
CA LEU A 47 -3.29 -4.49 12.89
C LEU A 47 -3.10 -3.21 13.71
N ASN A 48 -4.01 -2.91 14.64
CA ASN A 48 -3.93 -1.72 15.48
C ASN A 48 -2.74 -1.78 16.46
N ASN A 49 -2.55 -2.93 17.13
CA ASN A 49 -1.51 -3.09 18.13
C ASN A 49 -0.08 -3.09 17.53
N HIS A 50 0.05 -3.46 16.25
CA HIS A 50 1.34 -3.58 15.59
C HIS A 50 1.58 -2.55 14.48
N ALA A 51 0.71 -1.55 14.33
CA ALA A 51 0.77 -0.58 13.22
C ALA A 51 2.16 0.07 13.05
N LYS A 52 2.87 0.38 14.15
CA LYS A 52 4.21 0.96 14.14
C LYS A 52 5.33 0.00 13.67
N GLN A 53 5.08 -1.29 13.71
CA GLN A 53 6.05 -2.36 13.43
C GLN A 53 5.61 -3.22 12.25
N LEU A 54 4.56 -2.80 11.54
CA LEU A 54 3.94 -3.54 10.46
C LEU A 54 4.10 -2.76 9.16
N VAL A 55 4.66 -3.42 8.18
CA VAL A 55 4.59 -3.00 6.77
C VAL A 55 3.73 -3.98 5.99
N SER A 56 3.11 -3.51 4.94
CA SER A 56 2.44 -4.37 3.97
C SER A 56 3.04 -4.19 2.59
N THR A 57 3.04 -5.25 1.83
CA THR A 57 3.37 -5.22 0.42
C THR A 57 2.25 -5.82 -0.41
N ASP A 58 2.13 -5.31 -1.60
CA ASP A 58 1.12 -5.76 -2.55
C ASP A 58 1.58 -5.48 -3.99
N PHE A 59 0.90 -6.09 -4.90
CA PHE A 59 1.12 -5.97 -6.32
C PHE A 59 -0.17 -5.56 -7.09
N PHE A 60 -0.22 -4.51 -8.02
CA PHE A 60 -1.29 -4.16 -8.98
C PHE A 60 -0.81 -4.08 -10.45
N VAL A 61 -1.50 -4.37 -11.56
CA VAL A 61 -1.07 -4.22 -12.95
C VAL A 61 -1.59 -2.95 -13.62
N VAL A 62 -0.77 -2.37 -14.48
CA VAL A 62 -1.13 -1.22 -15.30
C VAL A 62 -0.89 -1.60 -16.76
N PRO A 63 -1.93 -1.63 -17.61
CA PRO A 63 -1.74 -1.82 -19.03
C PRO A 63 -1.15 -0.55 -19.67
N THR A 64 -0.25 -0.72 -20.61
CA THR A 64 0.24 0.36 -21.47
C THR A 64 -0.67 0.54 -22.69
N VAL A 65 -0.50 1.66 -23.42
CA VAL A 65 -1.19 1.92 -24.69
C VAL A 65 -0.94 0.82 -25.74
N THR A 66 0.18 0.10 -25.64
CA THR A 66 0.53 -1.06 -26.50
C THR A 66 0.08 -2.39 -25.92
N PHE A 67 -0.85 -2.39 -24.95
CA PHE A 67 -1.37 -3.58 -24.25
C PHE A 67 -0.30 -4.43 -23.51
N ARG A 68 0.89 -3.91 -23.32
CA ARG A 68 1.86 -4.53 -22.42
C ARG A 68 1.43 -4.32 -20.98
N VAL A 69 1.57 -5.35 -20.16
CA VAL A 69 1.25 -5.29 -18.74
C VAL A 69 2.50 -4.90 -17.96
N LEU A 70 2.42 -3.82 -17.22
CA LEU A 70 3.42 -3.42 -16.24
C LEU A 70 2.93 -3.82 -14.85
N TYR A 71 3.86 -4.32 -14.07
CA TYR A 71 3.66 -4.68 -12.67
C TYR A 71 4.28 -3.61 -11.80
N VAL A 72 3.54 -3.00 -10.94
CA VAL A 72 4.01 -1.97 -10.00
C VAL A 72 4.01 -2.53 -8.54
N PHE A 73 5.05 -2.70 -7.75
CA PHE A 73 5.24 -3.19 -6.38
C PHE A 73 5.11 -2.06 -5.35
N VAL A 74 4.45 -2.26 -4.21
CA VAL A 74 4.36 -1.27 -3.13
C VAL A 74 4.81 -1.84 -1.80
N VAL A 75 5.51 -1.04 -1.01
CA VAL A 75 5.77 -1.29 0.40
C VAL A 75 5.23 -0.13 1.22
N LEU A 76 4.25 -0.40 2.07
CA LEU A 76 3.50 0.59 2.85
C LEU A 76 3.68 0.34 4.34
N ALA A 77 4.16 1.34 5.09
CA ALA A 77 4.10 1.32 6.54
C ALA A 77 2.68 1.60 7.03
N HIS A 78 2.19 0.79 7.97
CA HIS A 78 0.86 0.98 8.55
C HIS A 78 0.78 2.22 9.43
N GLU A 79 1.89 2.56 10.09
CA GLU A 79 2.00 3.84 10.79
C GLU A 79 1.87 4.98 9.79
N ARG A 80 0.91 5.87 10.04
CA ARG A 80 0.57 7.00 9.17
C ARG A 80 0.34 6.67 7.69
N ARG A 81 0.29 5.38 7.31
CA ARG A 81 0.07 4.92 5.91
C ARG A 81 1.13 5.47 4.94
N CYS A 82 2.37 5.51 5.41
CA CYS A 82 3.49 6.03 4.66
C CYS A 82 3.94 5.02 3.61
N LEU A 83 3.97 5.41 2.34
CA LEU A 83 4.62 4.62 1.30
C LEU A 83 6.13 4.68 1.52
N LEU A 84 6.75 3.54 1.78
CA LEU A 84 8.20 3.41 2.01
C LEU A 84 8.96 3.24 0.71
N HIS A 85 8.41 2.44 -0.17
CA HIS A 85 9.10 2.05 -1.39
C HIS A 85 8.13 1.71 -2.51
N PHE A 86 8.57 1.92 -3.75
CA PHE A 86 7.88 1.54 -4.97
C PHE A 86 8.80 1.18 -6.13
N ASN A 87 8.50 0.16 -6.97
CA ASN A 87 9.17 -0.08 -8.26
C ASN A 87 8.23 -0.65 -9.34
N VAL A 88 8.57 -0.41 -10.60
CA VAL A 88 7.81 -0.86 -11.78
C VAL A 88 8.66 -1.85 -12.57
N THR A 89 8.07 -2.93 -13.05
CA THR A 89 8.73 -3.90 -13.94
C THR A 89 7.74 -4.56 -14.89
N SER A 90 8.19 -5.00 -16.03
CA SER A 90 7.45 -5.89 -16.91
C SER A 90 7.64 -7.38 -16.58
N HIS A 91 8.62 -7.72 -15.75
CA HIS A 91 9.00 -9.10 -15.42
C HIS A 91 9.21 -9.27 -13.91
N PRO A 92 8.12 -9.38 -13.11
CA PRO A 92 8.24 -9.57 -11.68
C PRO A 92 8.76 -11.00 -11.39
N SER A 93 9.89 -11.10 -10.69
CA SER A 93 10.40 -12.36 -10.17
C SER A 93 10.52 -12.31 -8.65
N SER A 94 10.70 -13.48 -8.03
CA SER A 94 10.92 -13.58 -6.58
C SER A 94 12.21 -12.88 -6.13
N GLU A 95 13.26 -12.97 -6.94
CA GLU A 95 14.54 -12.30 -6.72
C GLU A 95 14.40 -10.78 -6.81
N TRP A 96 13.68 -10.31 -7.85
CA TRP A 96 13.42 -8.89 -8.03
C TRP A 96 12.60 -8.33 -6.86
N ALA A 97 11.53 -9.02 -6.44
CA ALA A 97 10.72 -8.61 -5.30
C ALA A 97 11.53 -8.61 -3.98
N ALA A 98 12.42 -9.60 -3.80
CA ALA A 98 13.34 -9.66 -2.67
C ALA A 98 14.29 -8.46 -2.63
N GLN A 99 14.82 -8.06 -3.78
CA GLN A 99 15.68 -6.88 -3.89
C GLN A 99 14.91 -5.59 -3.54
N GLN A 100 13.64 -5.49 -3.98
CA GLN A 100 12.80 -4.33 -3.63
C GLN A 100 12.56 -4.20 -2.11
N MET A 101 12.48 -5.32 -1.38
CA MET A 101 12.39 -5.28 0.09
C MET A 101 13.67 -4.74 0.75
N VAL A 102 14.84 -5.06 0.21
CA VAL A 102 16.12 -4.52 0.69
C VAL A 102 16.19 -3.00 0.45
N GLU A 103 15.77 -2.55 -0.74
CA GLU A 103 15.73 -1.12 -1.10
C GLU A 103 14.70 -0.33 -0.28
N ALA A 104 13.58 -0.99 0.08
CA ALA A 104 12.52 -0.38 0.90
C ALA A 104 12.94 -0.12 2.35
N LEU A 105 13.83 -0.96 2.91
CA LEU A 105 14.08 -1.04 4.34
C LEU A 105 15.58 -0.87 4.63
N PRO A 106 16.08 0.35 4.64
CA PRO A 106 17.48 0.63 4.96
C PRO A 106 17.83 0.20 6.38
N TRP A 107 19.10 -0.12 6.61
CA TRP A 107 19.64 -0.59 7.87
C TRP A 107 19.23 0.27 9.07
N GLY A 108 18.74 -0.38 10.12
CA GLY A 108 18.35 0.26 11.39
C GLY A 108 16.85 0.51 11.57
N ASN A 109 16.02 0.34 10.54
CA ASN A 109 14.58 0.58 10.62
C ASN A 109 13.74 -0.58 10.05
N VAL A 110 14.11 -1.79 10.43
CA VAL A 110 13.45 -3.03 9.96
C VAL A 110 12.15 -3.26 10.73
N PRO A 111 11.01 -3.44 10.06
CA PRO A 111 9.73 -3.73 10.71
C PRO A 111 9.75 -5.16 11.30
N ARG A 112 8.96 -5.37 12.34
CA ARG A 112 8.81 -6.71 12.93
C ARG A 112 7.96 -7.63 12.07
N TYR A 113 6.98 -7.09 11.35
CA TYR A 113 6.01 -7.85 10.57
C TYR A 113 5.90 -7.33 9.14
N LEU A 114 5.80 -8.28 8.21
CA LEU A 114 5.44 -8.03 6.80
C LEU A 114 4.12 -8.71 6.48
N LEU A 115 3.10 -7.91 6.19
CA LEU A 115 1.80 -8.38 5.72
C LEU A 115 1.83 -8.49 4.19
N ARG A 116 1.46 -9.63 3.64
CA ARG A 116 1.34 -9.89 2.21
C ARG A 116 0.31 -10.96 1.90
N ASP A 117 -0.08 -11.05 0.65
CA ASP A 117 -0.90 -12.14 0.16
C ASP A 117 -0.06 -13.40 -0.15
N ARG A 118 -0.69 -14.40 -0.77
CA ARG A 118 -0.07 -15.68 -1.15
C ARG A 118 0.31 -15.74 -2.63
N ASP A 119 0.61 -14.62 -3.27
CA ASP A 119 1.01 -14.61 -4.67
C ASP A 119 2.30 -15.41 -4.89
N ALA A 120 2.36 -16.08 -6.04
CA ALA A 120 3.51 -16.91 -6.43
C ALA A 120 4.81 -16.10 -6.63
N ILE A 121 4.69 -14.80 -6.90
CA ILE A 121 5.84 -13.88 -7.00
C ILE A 121 6.64 -13.85 -5.68
N TYR A 122 5.99 -14.05 -4.53
CA TYR A 122 6.66 -14.19 -3.24
C TYR A 122 7.21 -15.61 -3.03
N GLY A 123 8.03 -16.08 -3.98
CA GLY A 123 8.68 -17.38 -3.96
C GLY A 123 9.74 -17.52 -2.88
N GLU A 124 10.56 -18.60 -2.98
CA GLU A 124 11.53 -18.92 -1.93
C GLU A 124 12.62 -17.86 -1.77
N SER A 125 13.11 -17.26 -2.86
CA SER A 125 14.11 -16.18 -2.81
C SER A 125 13.62 -14.99 -2.01
N PHE A 126 12.36 -14.58 -2.20
CA PHE A 126 11.73 -13.51 -1.41
C PHE A 126 11.64 -13.88 0.07
N ARG A 127 11.09 -15.08 0.38
CA ARG A 127 10.91 -15.54 1.76
C ARG A 127 12.22 -15.67 2.51
N THR A 128 13.24 -16.20 1.85
CA THR A 128 14.59 -16.32 2.44
C THR A 128 15.19 -14.96 2.73
N ARG A 129 15.05 -14.00 1.82
CA ARG A 129 15.54 -12.63 2.03
C ARG A 129 14.82 -11.95 3.20
N VAL A 130 13.50 -11.96 3.22
CA VAL A 130 12.67 -11.37 4.29
C VAL A 130 13.00 -11.98 5.66
N ARG A 131 13.16 -13.31 5.71
CA ARG A 131 13.57 -14.02 6.92
C ARG A 131 14.99 -13.62 7.36
N GLY A 132 15.92 -13.51 6.41
CA GLY A 132 17.29 -13.06 6.67
C GLY A 132 17.37 -11.61 7.19
N MET A 133 16.38 -10.77 6.89
CA MET A 133 16.24 -9.43 7.45
C MET A 133 15.60 -9.43 8.86
N GLY A 134 15.25 -10.58 9.42
CA GLY A 134 14.61 -10.70 10.74
C GLY A 134 13.12 -10.37 10.75
N ILE A 135 12.49 -10.25 9.59
CA ILE A 135 11.06 -9.87 9.46
C ILE A 135 10.18 -11.12 9.51
N ARG A 136 9.14 -11.09 10.32
CA ARG A 136 8.12 -12.15 10.38
C ARG A 136 7.03 -11.88 9.34
N GLU A 137 6.87 -12.81 8.41
CA GLU A 137 5.79 -12.76 7.43
C GLU A 137 4.43 -13.07 8.09
N VAL A 138 3.42 -12.27 7.75
CA VAL A 138 2.01 -12.45 8.12
C VAL A 138 1.22 -12.59 6.81
N LEU A 139 0.73 -13.80 6.56
CA LEU A 139 0.02 -14.11 5.33
C LEU A 139 -1.48 -13.86 5.48
N THR A 140 -2.08 -13.15 4.52
CA THR A 140 -3.53 -13.04 4.46
C THR A 140 -4.16 -14.39 4.12
N ALA A 141 -5.40 -14.61 4.53
CA ALA A 141 -6.16 -15.78 4.10
C ALA A 141 -6.38 -15.72 2.59
N PRO A 142 -6.54 -16.88 1.91
CA PRO A 142 -6.84 -16.90 0.49
C PRO A 142 -8.07 -16.06 0.17
N GLN A 143 -8.04 -15.31 -0.94
CA GLN A 143 -9.14 -14.47 -1.42
C GLN A 143 -9.68 -13.46 -0.38
N SER A 144 -8.83 -12.98 0.51
CA SER A 144 -9.19 -12.07 1.61
C SER A 144 -8.49 -10.71 1.50
N PRO A 145 -8.77 -9.90 0.46
CA PRO A 145 -8.11 -8.60 0.27
C PRO A 145 -8.36 -7.64 1.44
N TRP A 146 -9.51 -7.75 2.12
CA TRP A 146 -9.82 -6.94 3.31
C TRP A 146 -8.84 -7.14 4.48
N GLN A 147 -8.00 -8.16 4.43
CA GLN A 147 -6.93 -8.37 5.42
C GLN A 147 -5.68 -7.52 5.15
N ASN A 148 -5.54 -6.92 3.95
CA ASN A 148 -4.52 -5.92 3.62
C ASN A 148 -5.15 -4.55 3.27
N PRO A 149 -5.98 -3.98 4.17
CA PRO A 149 -6.88 -2.87 3.84
C PRO A 149 -6.15 -1.58 3.47
N TYR A 150 -4.92 -1.38 3.94
CA TYR A 150 -4.18 -0.15 3.68
C TYR A 150 -3.50 -0.18 2.30
N ALA A 151 -2.92 -1.30 1.89
CA ALA A 151 -2.39 -1.46 0.55
C ALA A 151 -3.51 -1.41 -0.50
N GLU A 152 -4.60 -2.12 -0.29
CA GLU A 152 -5.78 -2.10 -1.17
C GLU A 152 -6.37 -0.68 -1.32
N ARG A 153 -6.44 0.07 -0.22
CA ARG A 153 -6.92 1.46 -0.24
C ARG A 153 -5.95 2.39 -0.99
N LEU A 154 -4.64 2.22 -0.80
CA LEU A 154 -3.63 2.96 -1.54
C LEU A 154 -3.76 2.70 -3.04
N ILE A 155 -3.83 1.44 -3.44
CA ILE A 155 -4.00 1.01 -4.84
C ILE A 155 -5.29 1.60 -5.43
N GLY A 156 -6.39 1.53 -4.69
CA GLY A 156 -7.66 2.12 -5.10
C GLY A 156 -7.60 3.65 -5.27
N SER A 157 -6.82 4.34 -4.44
CA SER A 157 -6.57 5.78 -4.58
C SER A 157 -5.74 6.09 -5.82
N ILE A 158 -4.62 5.37 -6.03
CA ILE A 158 -3.77 5.52 -7.22
C ILE A 158 -4.58 5.37 -8.51
N ARG A 159 -5.49 4.39 -8.57
CA ARG A 159 -6.34 4.18 -9.75
C ARG A 159 -7.25 5.37 -9.98
N ARG A 160 -8.14 5.65 -9.05
CA ARG A 160 -9.17 6.68 -9.19
C ARG A 160 -8.63 8.10 -9.31
N GLU A 161 -7.53 8.39 -8.64
CA GLU A 161 -7.01 9.75 -8.52
C GLU A 161 -5.88 10.05 -9.52
N CYS A 162 -5.35 9.02 -10.22
CA CYS A 162 -4.22 9.20 -11.13
C CYS A 162 -4.36 8.35 -12.40
N LEU A 163 -4.39 7.02 -12.30
CA LEU A 163 -4.26 6.15 -13.46
C LEU A 163 -5.48 6.16 -14.38
N ASP A 164 -6.68 6.38 -13.85
CA ASP A 164 -7.92 6.46 -14.64
C ASP A 164 -8.00 7.73 -15.49
N HIS A 165 -7.08 8.68 -15.29
CA HIS A 165 -7.03 9.98 -15.98
C HIS A 165 -5.86 10.12 -16.97
N VAL A 166 -5.05 9.07 -17.16
CA VAL A 166 -3.82 9.17 -17.97
C VAL A 166 -3.62 7.93 -18.84
N ILE A 167 -2.89 8.12 -19.96
CA ILE A 167 -2.45 7.03 -20.82
C ILE A 167 -1.00 6.70 -20.49
N VAL A 168 -0.74 5.44 -20.15
CA VAL A 168 0.59 4.94 -19.83
C VAL A 168 1.25 4.40 -21.11
N PHE A 169 2.36 4.97 -21.52
CA PHE A 169 3.09 4.56 -22.73
C PHE A 169 4.09 3.42 -22.45
N ASN A 170 4.85 3.53 -21.37
CA ASN A 170 5.92 2.61 -21.02
C ASN A 170 6.25 2.67 -19.52
N GLU A 171 7.21 1.84 -19.10
CA GLU A 171 7.67 1.76 -17.72
C GLU A 171 8.20 3.10 -17.18
N SER A 172 9.00 3.83 -17.97
CA SER A 172 9.56 5.12 -17.55
C SER A 172 8.48 6.19 -17.34
N SER A 173 7.48 6.24 -18.23
CA SER A 173 6.35 7.16 -18.11
C SER A 173 5.49 6.86 -16.86
N LEU A 174 5.23 5.57 -16.62
CA LEU A 174 4.51 5.14 -15.42
C LEU A 174 5.29 5.47 -14.15
N ARG A 175 6.59 5.18 -14.13
CA ARG A 175 7.47 5.47 -12.98
C ARG A 175 7.50 6.96 -12.65
N ARG A 176 7.60 7.82 -13.67
CA ARG A 176 7.55 9.29 -13.50
C ARG A 176 6.21 9.75 -12.93
N LEU A 177 5.11 9.28 -13.52
CA LEU A 177 3.76 9.62 -13.09
C LEU A 177 3.53 9.24 -11.62
N LEU A 178 3.89 8.02 -11.25
CA LEU A 178 3.73 7.52 -9.89
C LEU A 178 4.62 8.26 -8.89
N ASN A 179 5.83 8.66 -9.26
CA ASN A 179 6.67 9.53 -8.41
C ASN A 179 5.98 10.86 -8.10
N LEU A 180 5.37 11.50 -9.09
CA LEU A 180 4.59 12.73 -8.88
C LEU A 180 3.39 12.47 -7.96
N TYR A 181 2.61 11.42 -8.24
CA TYR A 181 1.46 11.07 -7.43
C TYR A 181 1.83 10.74 -5.97
N PHE A 182 2.92 10.01 -5.72
CA PHE A 182 3.34 9.71 -4.36
C PHE A 182 3.91 10.90 -3.61
N THR A 183 4.53 11.83 -4.31
CA THR A 183 4.90 13.12 -3.69
C THR A 183 3.66 13.84 -3.19
N TYR A 184 2.63 13.93 -4.01
CA TYR A 184 1.33 14.47 -3.64
C TYR A 184 0.68 13.67 -2.49
N TYR A 185 0.58 12.33 -2.63
CA TYR A 185 -0.02 11.44 -1.64
C TYR A 185 0.62 11.60 -0.26
N LEU A 186 1.94 11.69 -0.20
CA LEU A 186 2.69 11.74 1.04
C LEU A 186 2.70 13.11 1.70
N ARG A 187 2.68 14.20 0.91
CA ARG A 187 2.94 15.56 1.41
C ARG A 187 1.74 16.50 1.33
N SER A 188 0.77 16.23 0.47
CA SER A 188 -0.31 17.17 0.18
C SER A 188 -1.70 16.56 0.38
N ARG A 189 -1.88 15.30 0.01
CA ARG A 189 -3.17 14.61 0.09
C ARG A 189 -3.62 14.43 1.52
N THR A 190 -4.79 14.97 1.84
CA THR A 190 -5.38 14.84 3.18
C THR A 190 -6.01 13.47 3.40
N HIS A 191 -5.83 12.91 4.61
CA HIS A 191 -6.37 11.63 5.03
C HIS A 191 -7.28 11.81 6.25
N LEU A 192 -8.57 11.48 6.12
CA LEU A 192 -9.53 11.60 7.23
C LEU A 192 -9.08 10.88 8.49
N ALA A 193 -8.53 9.67 8.34
CA ALA A 193 -8.05 8.89 9.48
C ALA A 193 -6.72 9.38 10.08
N LEU A 194 -6.12 10.42 9.52
CA LEU A 194 -4.97 11.15 10.08
C LEU A 194 -5.36 12.56 10.52
N GLY A 195 -6.63 12.81 10.80
CA GLY A 195 -7.12 14.15 11.16
C GLY A 195 -7.01 15.17 10.04
N LYS A 196 -7.19 14.74 8.78
CA LYS A 196 -6.99 15.53 7.56
C LYS A 196 -5.52 15.94 7.30
N ASP A 197 -4.57 15.30 7.98
CA ASP A 197 -3.14 15.48 7.74
C ASP A 197 -2.64 14.51 6.63
N PRO A 198 -1.60 14.84 5.86
CA PRO A 198 -0.92 13.89 4.98
C PRO A 198 -0.06 12.90 5.78
N PRO A 199 0.37 11.76 5.18
CA PRO A 199 1.27 10.80 5.83
C PRO A 199 2.56 11.44 6.37
N VAL A 200 3.20 12.32 5.62
CA VAL A 200 4.28 13.19 6.08
C VAL A 200 3.65 14.47 6.60
N SER A 201 3.58 14.60 7.92
CA SER A 201 2.96 15.74 8.58
C SER A 201 3.59 17.06 8.14
N ARG A 202 2.78 18.07 7.96
CA ARG A 202 3.23 19.43 7.62
C ARG A 202 2.76 20.45 8.66
N PRO A 203 3.52 21.53 8.89
CA PRO A 203 3.09 22.58 9.80
C PRO A 203 1.84 23.29 9.24
N VAL A 204 0.97 23.69 10.14
CA VAL A 204 -0.13 24.60 9.80
C VAL A 204 0.42 25.96 9.45
N GLN A 205 0.01 26.51 8.32
CA GLN A 205 0.40 27.84 7.87
C GLN A 205 -0.63 28.87 8.38
N PRO A 206 -0.25 29.73 9.32
CA PRO A 206 -1.16 30.73 9.85
C PRO A 206 -1.45 31.86 8.84
N PRO A 207 -2.55 32.61 8.99
CA PRO A 207 -2.97 33.67 8.04
C PRO A 207 -1.92 34.75 7.77
N GLU A 208 -1.06 35.02 8.74
CA GLU A 208 -0.01 36.04 8.68
C GLU A 208 1.05 35.76 7.61
N LEU A 209 1.16 34.51 7.15
CA LEU A 209 2.07 34.13 6.05
C LEU A 209 1.58 34.59 4.66
N GLY A 210 0.40 35.21 4.57
CA GLY A 210 -0.11 35.81 3.35
C GLY A 210 -1.28 35.07 2.69
N ALA A 211 -1.48 35.37 1.40
CA ALA A 211 -2.58 34.80 0.63
C ALA A 211 -2.42 33.29 0.36
N VAL A 212 -3.54 32.59 0.20
CA VAL A 212 -3.53 31.18 -0.21
C VAL A 212 -3.28 31.12 -1.71
N VAL A 213 -2.23 30.41 -2.11
CA VAL A 213 -1.84 30.18 -3.50
C VAL A 213 -2.03 28.70 -3.83
N GLU A 214 -2.61 28.45 -4.99
CA GLU A 214 -2.80 27.12 -5.56
C GLU A 214 -1.56 26.73 -6.38
N LEU A 215 -1.04 25.52 -6.14
CA LEU A 215 0.13 24.99 -6.83
C LEU A 215 -0.25 23.64 -7.47
N PRO A 216 -0.14 23.51 -8.80
CA PRO A 216 -0.49 22.27 -9.49
C PRO A 216 0.48 21.13 -9.12
N GLU A 217 -0.06 19.95 -8.88
CA GLU A 217 0.65 18.70 -8.65
C GLU A 217 0.13 17.60 -9.59
N VAL A 218 0.93 16.55 -9.81
CA VAL A 218 0.57 15.40 -10.67
C VAL A 218 0.17 15.84 -12.10
N GLY A 219 0.91 16.80 -12.68
CA GLY A 219 0.59 17.32 -14.02
C GLY A 219 -0.73 18.12 -14.09
N GLY A 220 -1.19 18.70 -12.98
CA GLY A 220 -2.43 19.45 -12.90
C GLY A 220 -3.68 18.64 -12.50
N LEU A 221 -3.54 17.31 -12.30
CA LEU A 221 -4.65 16.49 -11.80
C LEU A 221 -5.02 16.81 -10.34
N HIS A 222 -4.05 17.29 -9.57
CA HIS A 222 -4.21 17.66 -8.18
C HIS A 222 -3.55 19.00 -7.89
N HIS A 223 -3.89 19.59 -6.75
CA HIS A 223 -3.34 20.85 -6.30
C HIS A 223 -2.94 20.80 -4.84
N ARG A 224 -1.87 21.57 -4.51
CA ARG A 224 -1.46 21.89 -3.16
C ARG A 224 -1.73 23.36 -2.91
N TYR A 225 -2.14 23.68 -1.70
CA TYR A 225 -2.40 25.03 -1.27
C TYR A 225 -1.37 25.45 -0.22
N GLU A 226 -0.73 26.59 -0.43
CA GLU A 226 0.22 27.21 0.47
C GLU A 226 -0.10 28.68 0.68
N ARG A 227 0.29 29.22 1.84
CA ARG A 227 0.28 30.66 2.03
C ARG A 227 1.61 31.25 1.59
N ARG A 228 1.57 32.35 0.86
CA ARG A 228 2.74 33.09 0.41
C ARG A 228 2.53 34.58 0.64
N ALA A 229 3.59 35.24 1.14
CA ALA A 229 3.65 36.69 1.15
C ALA A 229 3.54 37.23 -0.29
N ALA A 230 2.90 38.38 -0.45
CA ALA A 230 2.77 39.08 -1.72
C ALA A 230 4.13 39.70 -2.13
#